data_22ca5e1791e8a6474c24458f427de9ba
#
_entry.id   22ca5e1791e8a6474c24458f427de9ba
#
_cell.length_a   1.000
_cell.length_b   1.000
_cell.length_c   1.000
_cell.angle_alpha   90.00
_cell.angle_beta   90.00
_cell.angle_gamma   90.00
#
_symmetry.space_group_name_H-M   'P 1'
#
loop_
_entity.id
_entity.type
_entity.pdbx_description
1 polymer ?
#
loop_
_entity_poly.entity_id
_entity_poly.type
_entity_poly.pdbx_seq_one_letter_code
_entity_poly.pdbx_strand_id
1 'polypeptide(L)'
;MRRFDERVLALMAQNIEVPLALSNLAARGQVSAAHIHITRHLALAGSRLTELADAAGVSKQAMGHLVDQCEAWGLVRREADARDARARRVCFTPTGLDWLQAFKDAVTQAEAEFRADVGAPVATVAMIGLEIYAAWKPARP
;
A
#
# COMPACT_ATOMS: atom_id res chain seq x y z
N MET A 1 -9.23 -11.02 -3.31
CA MET A 1 -8.36 -9.85 -3.07
C MET A 1 -9.08 -8.52 -3.31
N ARG A 2 -9.69 -8.28 -4.48
CA ARG A 2 -10.35 -6.98 -4.79
C ARG A 2 -11.36 -6.52 -3.72
N ARG A 3 -12.25 -7.41 -3.27
CA ARG A 3 -13.22 -7.10 -2.21
C ARG A 3 -12.56 -6.79 -0.86
N PHE A 4 -11.44 -7.41 -0.56
CA PHE A 4 -10.66 -7.12 0.63
C PHE A 4 -10.04 -5.72 0.56
N ASP A 5 -9.40 -5.39 -0.56
CA ASP A 5 -8.82 -4.06 -0.78
C ASP A 5 -9.91 -2.96 -0.75
N GLU A 6 -11.09 -3.22 -1.34
CA GLU A 6 -12.24 -2.32 -1.26
C GLU A 6 -12.72 -2.12 0.20
N ARG A 7 -12.71 -3.19 1.01
CA ARG A 7 -13.07 -3.09 2.43
C ARG A 7 -12.04 -2.31 3.22
N VAL A 8 -10.74 -2.52 2.97
CA VAL A 8 -9.66 -1.75 3.59
C VAL A 8 -9.81 -0.26 3.29
N LEU A 9 -10.05 0.11 2.03
CA LEU A 9 -10.28 1.50 1.64
C LEU A 9 -11.51 2.10 2.32
N ALA A 10 -12.61 1.34 2.44
CA ALA A 10 -13.81 1.78 3.13
C ALA A 10 -13.55 2.02 4.62
N LEU A 11 -12.79 1.15 5.28
CA LEU A 11 -12.40 1.32 6.68
C LEU A 11 -11.47 2.53 6.88
N MET A 12 -10.55 2.77 5.97
CA MET A 12 -9.71 3.98 6.00
C MET A 12 -10.55 5.25 5.88
N ALA A 13 -11.57 5.25 5.02
CA ALA A 13 -12.47 6.39 4.84
C ALA A 13 -13.30 6.70 6.09
N GLN A 14 -13.56 5.70 6.94
CA GLN A 14 -14.32 5.82 8.18
C GLN A 14 -13.45 6.19 9.39
N ASN A 15 -12.13 6.08 9.28
CA ASN A 15 -11.22 6.32 10.39
C ASN A 15 -11.08 7.82 10.67
N ILE A 16 -11.54 8.25 11.85
CA ILE A 16 -11.51 9.66 12.29
C ILE A 16 -10.08 10.16 12.53
N GLU A 17 -9.14 9.27 12.82
CA GLU A 17 -7.73 9.61 13.06
C GLU A 17 -6.95 9.85 11.77
N VAL A 18 -7.48 9.45 10.62
CA VAL A 18 -6.87 9.76 9.32
C VAL A 18 -7.00 11.25 9.07
N PRO A 19 -5.92 11.96 8.67
CA PRO A 19 -6.00 13.35 8.30
C PRO A 19 -7.17 13.61 7.34
N LEU A 20 -7.92 14.69 7.57
CA LEU A 20 -9.17 14.99 6.85
C LEU A 20 -8.99 14.94 5.31
N ALA A 21 -7.82 15.36 4.83
CA ALA A 21 -7.47 15.29 3.41
C ALA A 21 -7.45 13.85 2.88
N LEU A 22 -6.90 12.90 3.67
CA LEU A 22 -6.82 11.49 3.27
C LEU A 22 -8.19 10.81 3.33
N SER A 23 -8.99 11.10 4.35
CA SER A 23 -10.38 10.63 4.44
C SER A 23 -11.21 11.13 3.26
N ASN A 24 -11.02 12.38 2.85
CA ASN A 24 -11.70 12.93 1.68
C ASN A 24 -11.26 12.27 0.37
N LEU A 25 -9.97 11.95 0.22
CA LEU A 25 -9.46 11.24 -0.95
C LEU A 25 -10.08 9.84 -1.07
N ALA A 26 -10.09 9.09 0.03
CA ALA A 26 -10.69 7.76 0.06
C ALA A 26 -12.21 7.82 -0.20
N ALA A 27 -12.90 8.77 0.42
CA ALA A 27 -14.34 8.97 0.25
C ALA A 27 -14.71 9.38 -1.18
N ARG A 28 -13.84 10.11 -1.88
CA ARG A 28 -14.05 10.50 -3.28
C ARG A 28 -13.68 9.42 -4.29
N GLY A 29 -13.20 8.26 -3.84
CA GLY A 29 -12.75 7.19 -4.72
C GLY A 29 -11.49 7.51 -5.53
N GLN A 30 -10.72 8.53 -5.13
CA GLN A 30 -9.48 8.90 -5.80
C GLN A 30 -8.35 7.93 -5.48
N VAL A 31 -8.36 7.34 -4.29
CA VAL A 31 -7.44 6.27 -3.90
C VAL A 31 -7.99 4.95 -4.35
N SER A 32 -7.26 4.25 -5.19
CA SER A 32 -7.62 2.93 -5.72
C SER A 32 -6.76 1.83 -5.10
N ALA A 33 -7.14 0.57 -5.35
CA ALA A 33 -6.33 -0.59 -4.97
C ALA A 33 -4.90 -0.53 -5.54
N ALA A 34 -4.67 0.14 -6.68
CA ALA A 34 -3.35 0.35 -7.25
C ALA A 34 -2.43 1.19 -6.35
N HIS A 35 -2.96 2.18 -5.64
CA HIS A 35 -2.20 3.01 -4.71
C HIS A 35 -1.79 2.24 -3.44
N ILE A 36 -2.51 1.17 -3.09
CA ILE A 36 -2.14 0.26 -2.00
C ILE A 36 -0.79 -0.41 -2.27
N HIS A 37 -0.43 -0.65 -3.52
CA HIS A 37 0.88 -1.21 -3.86
C HIS A 37 2.03 -0.35 -3.36
N ILE A 38 1.91 0.97 -3.38
CA ILE A 38 2.92 1.87 -2.81
C ILE A 38 3.03 1.64 -1.31
N THR A 39 1.90 1.60 -0.60
CA THR A 39 1.87 1.40 0.84
C THR A 39 2.50 0.07 1.26
N ARG A 40 2.26 -0.99 0.49
CA ARG A 40 2.76 -2.34 0.80
C ARG A 40 4.25 -2.51 0.51
N HIS A 41 4.79 -1.82 -0.46
CA HIS A 41 6.10 -2.12 -1.02
C HIS A 41 7.14 -1.03 -0.80
N LEU A 42 6.72 0.19 -0.50
CA LEU A 42 7.64 1.28 -0.20
C LEU A 42 8.32 1.06 1.15
N ALA A 43 9.65 0.94 1.13
CA ALA A 43 10.43 0.81 2.35
C ALA A 43 10.37 2.11 3.19
N LEU A 44 10.39 1.98 4.51
CA LEU A 44 10.41 3.14 5.42
C LEU A 44 11.63 4.04 5.20
N ALA A 45 12.76 3.45 4.81
CA ALA A 45 13.97 4.19 4.44
C ALA A 45 13.91 4.80 3.03
N GLY A 46 12.82 4.58 2.30
CA GLY A 46 12.67 4.97 0.91
C GLY A 46 13.09 3.86 -0.06
N SER A 47 12.60 3.92 -1.28
CA SER A 47 12.90 2.98 -2.35
C SER A 47 13.13 3.73 -3.66
N ARG A 48 13.98 3.20 -4.52
CA ARG A 48 14.07 3.67 -5.91
C ARG A 48 12.80 3.26 -6.65
N LEU A 49 12.42 4.05 -7.66
CA LEU A 49 11.21 3.77 -8.45
C LEU A 49 11.25 2.37 -9.09
N THR A 50 12.42 1.95 -9.60
CA THR A 50 12.61 0.61 -10.18
C THR A 50 12.41 -0.50 -9.16
N GLU A 51 12.96 -0.34 -7.95
CA GLU A 51 12.78 -1.32 -6.86
C GLU A 51 11.31 -1.44 -6.45
N LEU A 52 10.61 -0.30 -6.36
CA LEU A 52 9.20 -0.26 -6.00
C LEU A 52 8.32 -0.90 -7.09
N ALA A 53 8.59 -0.61 -8.35
CA ALA A 53 7.90 -1.21 -9.49
C ALA A 53 8.09 -2.72 -9.55
N ASP A 54 9.32 -3.20 -9.36
CA ASP A 54 9.64 -4.63 -9.35
C ASP A 54 8.95 -5.36 -8.18
N ALA A 55 8.98 -4.76 -6.98
CA ALA A 55 8.32 -5.33 -5.81
C ALA A 55 6.80 -5.43 -5.98
N ALA A 56 6.18 -4.45 -6.61
CA ALA A 56 4.75 -4.42 -6.88
C ALA A 56 4.34 -5.25 -8.13
N GLY A 57 5.29 -5.69 -8.94
CA GLY A 57 5.01 -6.44 -10.17
C GLY A 57 4.38 -5.61 -11.28
N VAL A 58 4.65 -4.30 -11.31
CA VAL A 58 4.15 -3.37 -12.34
C VAL A 58 5.30 -2.75 -13.12
N SER A 59 5.00 -2.13 -14.27
CA SER A 59 6.01 -1.42 -15.04
C SER A 59 6.52 -0.17 -14.31
N LYS A 60 7.75 0.25 -14.61
CA LYS A 60 8.32 1.49 -14.08
C LYS A 60 7.45 2.70 -14.43
N GLN A 61 6.90 2.74 -15.65
CA GLN A 61 6.02 3.82 -16.11
C GLN A 61 4.71 3.86 -15.30
N ALA A 62 4.07 2.71 -15.08
CA ALA A 62 2.84 2.62 -14.27
C ALA A 62 3.11 3.03 -12.83
N MET A 63 4.20 2.56 -12.24
CA MET A 63 4.59 2.96 -10.88
C MET A 63 4.91 4.45 -10.80
N GLY A 64 5.58 5.01 -11.81
CA GLY A 64 5.86 6.45 -11.87
C GLY A 64 4.59 7.28 -11.84
N HIS A 65 3.55 6.88 -12.56
CA HIS A 65 2.24 7.55 -12.55
C HIS A 65 1.56 7.48 -11.17
N LEU A 66 1.60 6.31 -10.52
CA LEU A 66 1.04 6.16 -9.16
C LEU A 66 1.81 7.01 -8.14
N VAL A 67 3.12 7.08 -8.24
CA VAL A 67 3.97 7.91 -7.38
C VAL A 67 3.68 9.39 -7.60
N ASP A 68 3.50 9.84 -8.85
CA ASP A 68 3.13 11.23 -9.15
C ASP A 68 1.81 11.63 -8.48
N GLN A 69 0.82 10.75 -8.49
CA GLN A 69 -0.44 10.97 -7.81
C GLN A 69 -0.27 11.04 -6.28
N CYS A 70 0.47 10.11 -5.70
CA CYS A 70 0.74 10.10 -4.26
C CYS A 70 1.57 11.31 -3.81
N GLU A 71 2.48 11.79 -4.65
CA GLU A 71 3.25 13.01 -4.40
C GLU A 71 2.35 14.25 -4.44
N ALA A 72 1.44 14.33 -5.41
CA ALA A 72 0.44 15.41 -5.48
C ALA A 72 -0.49 15.44 -4.25
N TRP A 73 -0.77 14.29 -3.65
CA TRP A 73 -1.55 14.19 -2.40
C TRP A 73 -0.72 14.42 -1.13
N GLY A 74 0.58 14.60 -1.26
CA GLY A 74 1.49 14.82 -0.13
C GLY A 74 1.82 13.57 0.69
N LEU A 75 1.58 12.36 0.16
CA LEU A 75 1.85 11.10 0.85
C LEU A 75 3.30 10.65 0.71
N VAL A 76 3.91 10.98 -0.40
CA VAL A 76 5.32 10.67 -0.70
C VAL A 76 6.01 11.89 -1.27
N ARG A 77 7.34 11.85 -1.25
CA ARG A 77 8.19 12.83 -1.92
C ARG A 77 9.35 12.11 -2.60
N ARG A 78 9.88 12.72 -3.64
CA ARG A 78 11.13 12.30 -4.27
C ARG A 78 12.27 13.10 -3.68
N GLU A 79 13.32 12.42 -3.26
CA GLU A 79 14.54 13.07 -2.78
C GLU A 79 15.77 12.42 -3.40
N ALA A 80 16.90 13.13 -3.38
CA ALA A 80 18.17 12.59 -3.90
C ALA A 80 18.58 11.37 -3.07
N ASP A 81 19.09 10.34 -3.75
CA ASP A 81 19.69 9.19 -3.07
C ASP A 81 21.03 9.63 -2.44
N ALA A 82 21.22 9.29 -1.16
CA ALA A 82 22.47 9.60 -0.45
C ALA A 82 23.70 8.92 -1.05
N ARG A 83 23.52 7.82 -1.78
CA ARG A 83 24.61 7.05 -2.42
C ARG A 83 24.89 7.47 -3.85
N ASP A 84 23.90 8.04 -4.54
CA ASP A 84 24.01 8.47 -5.92
C ASP A 84 23.14 9.70 -6.15
N ALA A 85 23.77 10.87 -6.25
CA ALA A 85 23.10 12.15 -6.45
C ALA A 85 22.27 12.24 -7.75
N ARG A 86 22.51 11.34 -8.72
CA ARG A 86 21.75 11.24 -9.98
C ARG A 86 20.47 10.42 -9.84
N ALA A 87 20.40 9.54 -8.84
CA ALA A 87 19.21 8.73 -8.55
C ALA A 87 18.29 9.45 -7.59
N ARG A 88 16.99 9.18 -7.73
CA ARG A 88 15.98 9.67 -6.81
C ARG A 88 15.36 8.51 -6.07
N ARG A 89 15.03 8.76 -4.80
CA ARG A 89 14.29 7.83 -3.94
C ARG A 89 12.91 8.39 -3.69
N VAL A 90 11.94 7.48 -3.63
CA VAL A 90 10.57 7.76 -3.16
C VAL A 90 10.55 7.50 -1.66
N CYS A 91 10.13 8.45 -0.88
CA CYS A 91 10.05 8.36 0.58
C CYS A 91 8.67 8.78 1.06
N PHE A 92 8.20 8.19 2.17
CA PHE A 92 7.01 8.68 2.84
C PHE A 92 7.24 10.09 3.41
N THR A 93 6.23 10.94 3.32
CA THR A 93 6.14 12.17 4.11
C THR A 93 5.58 11.84 5.50
N PRO A 94 5.61 12.77 6.48
CA PRO A 94 4.90 12.58 7.75
C PRO A 94 3.42 12.24 7.55
N THR A 95 2.72 12.91 6.64
CA THR A 95 1.34 12.60 6.26
C THR A 95 1.21 11.20 5.66
N GLY A 96 2.18 10.79 4.84
CA GLY A 96 2.24 9.44 4.27
C GLY A 96 2.44 8.36 5.33
N LEU A 97 3.21 8.63 6.39
CA LEU A 97 3.37 7.70 7.51
C LEU A 97 2.08 7.54 8.32
N ASP A 98 1.33 8.61 8.51
CA ASP A 98 -0.01 8.56 9.14
C ASP A 98 -0.97 7.73 8.29
N TRP A 99 -0.92 7.90 6.99
CA TRP A 99 -1.70 7.11 6.06
C TRP A 99 -1.30 5.62 6.08
N LEU A 100 0.00 5.32 6.16
CA LEU A 100 0.50 3.95 6.31
C LEU A 100 -0.02 3.31 7.60
N GLN A 101 -0.06 4.04 8.71
CA GLN A 101 -0.60 3.53 9.98
C GLN A 101 -2.10 3.25 9.85
N ALA A 102 -2.86 4.17 9.27
CA ALA A 102 -4.29 3.97 9.02
C ALA A 102 -4.56 2.76 8.11
N PHE A 103 -3.71 2.55 7.10
CA PHE A 103 -3.77 1.37 6.24
C PHE A 103 -3.54 0.08 7.04
N LYS A 104 -2.52 0.03 7.89
CA LYS A 104 -2.24 -1.12 8.76
C LYS A 104 -3.41 -1.44 9.69
N ASP A 105 -3.99 -0.42 10.30
CA ASP A 105 -5.14 -0.56 11.20
C ASP A 105 -6.36 -1.09 10.43
N ALA A 106 -6.62 -0.57 9.23
CA ALA A 106 -7.71 -1.03 8.37
C ALA A 106 -7.53 -2.49 7.90
N VAL A 107 -6.31 -2.89 7.58
CA VAL A 107 -5.99 -4.30 7.24
C VAL A 107 -6.25 -5.20 8.43
N THR A 108 -5.78 -4.83 9.62
CA THR A 108 -6.00 -5.60 10.85
C THR A 108 -7.49 -5.78 11.13
N GLN A 109 -8.29 -4.73 10.97
CA GLN A 109 -9.73 -4.79 11.15
C GLN A 109 -10.41 -5.66 10.07
N ALA A 110 -10.04 -5.52 8.81
CA ALA A 110 -10.57 -6.33 7.72
C ALA A 110 -10.26 -7.83 7.91
N GLU A 111 -9.06 -8.16 8.39
CA GLU A 111 -8.68 -9.52 8.75
C GLU A 111 -9.51 -10.07 9.92
N ALA A 112 -9.78 -9.24 10.94
CA ALA A 112 -10.62 -9.63 12.07
C ALA A 112 -12.07 -9.90 11.62
N GLU A 113 -12.63 -9.06 10.75
CA GLU A 113 -13.96 -9.28 10.16
C GLU A 113 -13.99 -10.58 9.34
N PHE A 114 -12.96 -10.83 8.52
CA PHE A 114 -12.84 -12.07 7.75
C PHE A 114 -12.81 -13.30 8.67
N ARG A 115 -12.03 -13.25 9.76
CA ARG A 115 -11.98 -14.34 10.75
C ARG A 115 -13.33 -14.59 11.41
N ALA A 116 -14.07 -13.53 11.69
CA ALA A 116 -15.41 -13.64 12.27
C ALA A 116 -16.42 -14.29 11.32
N ASP A 117 -16.31 -13.96 10.02
CA ASP A 117 -17.25 -14.46 8.99
C ASP A 117 -17.00 -15.93 8.63
N VAL A 118 -15.75 -16.34 8.50
CA VAL A 118 -15.39 -17.70 8.01
C VAL A 118 -14.96 -18.65 9.12
N GLY A 119 -14.76 -18.15 10.34
CA GLY A 119 -14.23 -18.89 11.47
C GLY A 119 -12.70 -18.95 11.49
N ALA A 120 -12.12 -18.97 12.71
CA ALA A 120 -10.67 -18.88 12.92
C ALA A 120 -9.86 -19.97 12.21
N PRO A 121 -10.26 -21.26 12.19
CA PRO A 121 -9.48 -22.29 11.50
C PRO A 121 -9.37 -22.06 9.99
N VAL A 122 -10.49 -21.70 9.33
CA VAL A 122 -10.53 -21.44 7.89
C VAL A 122 -9.73 -20.18 7.55
N ALA A 123 -9.89 -19.13 8.32
CA ALA A 123 -9.14 -17.89 8.13
C ALA A 123 -7.64 -18.12 8.26
N THR A 124 -7.19 -18.88 9.27
CA THR A 124 -5.77 -19.18 9.48
C THR A 124 -5.18 -19.93 8.29
N VAL A 125 -5.85 -20.97 7.79
CA VAL A 125 -5.40 -21.74 6.62
C VAL A 125 -5.35 -20.85 5.38
N ALA A 126 -6.35 -20.01 5.14
CA ALA A 126 -6.39 -19.10 4.00
C ALA A 126 -5.26 -18.08 4.05
N MET A 127 -4.98 -17.48 5.21
CA MET A 127 -3.91 -16.52 5.38
C MET A 127 -2.52 -17.14 5.18
N ILE A 128 -2.28 -18.34 5.74
CA ILE A 128 -1.03 -19.07 5.51
C ILE A 128 -0.87 -19.39 4.02
N GLY A 129 -1.94 -19.83 3.36
CA GLY A 129 -1.92 -20.12 1.92
C GLY A 129 -1.57 -18.88 1.08
N LEU A 130 -2.11 -17.72 1.43
CA LEU A 130 -1.80 -16.45 0.76
C LEU A 130 -0.35 -16.01 0.98
N GLU A 131 0.18 -16.18 2.19
CA GLU A 131 1.59 -15.90 2.49
C GLU A 131 2.53 -16.78 1.70
N ILE A 132 2.26 -18.09 1.64
CA ILE A 132 3.04 -19.04 0.85
C ILE A 132 2.98 -18.66 -0.64
N TYR A 133 1.80 -18.37 -1.16
CA TYR A 133 1.62 -17.93 -2.55
C TYR A 133 2.35 -16.62 -2.86
N ALA A 134 2.28 -15.64 -1.96
CA ALA A 134 2.98 -14.36 -2.13
C ALA A 134 4.50 -14.51 -2.10
N ALA A 135 5.01 -15.46 -1.30
CA ALA A 135 6.45 -15.76 -1.24
C ALA A 135 6.94 -16.62 -2.43
N TRP A 136 6.02 -17.30 -3.10
CA TRP A 136 6.35 -18.13 -4.25
C TRP A 136 6.60 -17.27 -5.49
N LYS A 137 7.85 -17.19 -5.90
CA LYS A 137 8.24 -16.57 -7.18
C LYS A 137 8.40 -17.70 -8.21
N PRO A 138 7.52 -17.78 -9.23
CA PRO A 138 7.77 -18.71 -10.32
C PRO A 138 9.12 -18.36 -10.96
N ALA A 139 9.91 -19.39 -11.23
CA ALA A 139 11.12 -19.20 -12.02
C ALA A 139 10.71 -18.53 -13.34
N ARG A 140 11.24 -17.35 -13.61
CA ARG A 140 11.02 -16.70 -14.90
C ARG A 140 11.67 -17.59 -15.97
N PRO A 141 10.93 -17.92 -17.04
CA PRO A 141 11.51 -18.67 -18.14
C PRO A 141 12.67 -17.91 -18.79
#